data_942ee7c4da7875e35bda367fb843ebf4
#
_entry.id   942ee7c4da7875e35bda367fb843ebf4
#
_cell.length_a   1.000
_cell.length_b   1.000
_cell.length_c   1.000
_cell.angle_alpha   90.00
_cell.angle_beta   90.00
_cell.angle_gamma   90.00
#
_symmetry.space_group_name_H-M   'P 1'
#
loop_
_entity.id
_entity.type
_entity.pdbx_description
1 polymer ?
#
loop_
_entity_poly.entity_id
_entity_poly.type
_entity_poly.pdbx_seq_one_letter_code
_entity_poly.pdbx_strand_id
1 'polypeptide(L)'
;KIAMKTLKDSKKLVRPQITDPYNPIVENANCPDINPIVAEYVLGNPTNVDAQLLDAVIFAFAEIDQSGNLFIPYPRFLNQLLALKGEKPSLKVIVAIGGWGAEGFSDAALTPTSRYNFARQVNQMINEYALDGIDIDWEYPGSSASGITSRPQDRENFTLLLTAIRDVIGDDKWLSVAGTGDRGYINSSAEIDKIAPIIDYFNLMSYDFTAGETGPNGRKHQANLFDSDLSLPGYSVDAMVRNLENAGMPSEKILLGIPFYGRLGATITRTYDELRRDYINKNGYEYRFDNTAQVPYLVKDGDFAMSYDDALSIFLKTQYVLRNCLGGVFSWTSTYDQANILARTMSIGINDPEVLKEELEGIYGQF
;
A
#
# COMPACT_ATOMS: atom_id res chain seq x y z
N LYS A 1 10.99 -10.18 -19.36
CA LYS A 1 10.67 -11.42 -20.13
C LYS A 1 9.86 -12.45 -19.31
N ILE A 2 10.23 -12.69 -18.04
CA ILE A 2 9.51 -13.64 -17.16
C ILE A 2 8.11 -13.13 -16.84
N ALA A 3 7.94 -11.85 -16.50
CA ALA A 3 6.64 -11.25 -16.22
C ALA A 3 5.69 -11.30 -17.43
N MET A 4 6.19 -11.01 -18.65
CA MET A 4 5.43 -11.17 -19.89
C MET A 4 5.02 -12.62 -20.18
N LYS A 5 5.90 -13.57 -19.91
CA LYS A 5 5.57 -14.99 -20.07
C LYS A 5 4.47 -15.40 -19.12
N THR A 6 4.54 -14.94 -17.88
CA THR A 6 3.56 -15.30 -16.85
C THR A 6 2.21 -14.61 -17.06
N LEU A 7 2.20 -13.38 -17.59
CA LEU A 7 0.96 -12.74 -18.04
C LEU A 7 0.35 -13.50 -19.24
N LYS A 8 1.17 -13.97 -20.17
CA LYS A 8 0.73 -14.79 -21.30
C LYS A 8 0.21 -16.18 -20.90
N ASP A 9 0.78 -16.76 -19.86
CA ASP A 9 0.30 -18.04 -19.32
C ASP A 9 -1.07 -17.91 -18.62
N SER A 10 -1.51 -16.67 -18.38
CA SER A 10 -2.85 -16.34 -17.87
C SER A 10 -3.96 -16.41 -18.92
N LYS A 11 -3.70 -16.89 -20.14
CA LYS A 11 -4.68 -17.02 -21.26
C LYS A 11 -5.92 -17.83 -20.93
N LYS A 12 -5.95 -18.50 -19.79
CA LYS A 12 -7.11 -19.27 -19.31
C LYS A 12 -8.08 -18.43 -18.48
N LEU A 13 -7.80 -17.15 -18.26
CA LEU A 13 -8.70 -16.26 -17.55
C LEU A 13 -9.91 -15.93 -18.43
N VAL A 14 -11.10 -15.95 -17.83
CA VAL A 14 -12.30 -15.49 -18.52
C VAL A 14 -12.14 -14.00 -18.80
N ARG A 15 -12.33 -13.62 -20.06
CA ARG A 15 -12.25 -12.21 -20.49
C ARG A 15 -13.23 -11.36 -19.68
N PRO A 16 -12.77 -10.34 -18.94
CA PRO A 16 -13.66 -9.44 -18.26
C PRO A 16 -14.39 -8.55 -19.28
N GLN A 17 -15.68 -8.34 -19.05
CA GLN A 17 -16.47 -7.36 -19.79
C GLN A 17 -16.37 -6.03 -19.04
N ILE A 18 -15.47 -5.18 -19.46
CA ILE A 18 -15.34 -3.83 -18.90
C ILE A 18 -16.29 -2.93 -19.68
N THR A 19 -17.26 -2.36 -18.97
CA THR A 19 -18.34 -1.55 -19.57
C THR A 19 -17.89 -0.15 -19.98
N ASP A 20 -16.81 0.36 -19.38
CA ASP A 20 -16.17 1.62 -19.76
C ASP A 20 -14.75 1.36 -20.25
N PRO A 21 -14.46 1.51 -21.55
CA PRO A 21 -13.11 1.36 -22.03
C PRO A 21 -12.25 2.50 -21.50
N TYR A 22 -11.28 2.16 -20.67
CA TYR A 22 -10.27 3.11 -20.21
C TYR A 22 -9.31 3.43 -21.35
N ASN A 23 -9.29 4.69 -21.76
CA ASN A 23 -8.18 5.19 -22.55
C ASN A 23 -7.03 5.47 -21.60
N PRO A 24 -5.85 4.91 -21.83
CA PRO A 24 -4.72 5.15 -20.94
C PRO A 24 -4.33 6.64 -20.94
N ILE A 25 -3.88 7.09 -19.78
CA ILE A 25 -3.27 8.42 -19.66
C ILE A 25 -1.78 8.23 -19.95
N VAL A 26 -1.35 8.67 -21.12
CA VAL A 26 0.03 8.52 -21.62
C VAL A 26 0.99 9.46 -20.91
N GLU A 27 0.50 10.64 -20.62
CA GLU A 27 1.19 11.65 -19.83
C GLU A 27 0.24 12.12 -18.73
N ASN A 28 0.78 12.62 -17.64
CA ASN A 28 -0.04 13.14 -16.55
C ASN A 28 -0.66 14.51 -16.93
N ALA A 29 -1.37 14.53 -18.08
CA ALA A 29 -1.83 15.73 -18.74
C ALA A 29 -2.80 16.58 -17.92
N ASN A 30 -3.57 15.91 -17.02
CA ASN A 30 -4.51 16.59 -16.12
C ASN A 30 -3.83 17.12 -14.83
N CYS A 31 -2.59 16.73 -14.58
CA CYS A 31 -1.86 17.02 -13.37
C CYS A 31 -0.38 17.28 -13.71
N PRO A 32 -0.07 18.36 -14.45
CA PRO A 32 1.26 18.55 -15.06
C PRO A 32 2.40 18.70 -14.04
N ASP A 33 2.08 19.10 -12.82
CA ASP A 33 3.08 19.34 -11.75
C ASP A 33 3.30 18.11 -10.87
N ILE A 34 2.68 16.95 -11.19
CA ILE A 34 2.74 15.74 -10.39
C ILE A 34 3.46 14.65 -11.16
N ASN A 35 4.51 14.10 -10.54
CA ASN A 35 5.20 12.89 -11.00
C ASN A 35 4.85 11.74 -10.06
N PRO A 36 3.85 10.92 -10.40
CA PRO A 36 3.47 9.81 -9.54
C PRO A 36 4.61 8.82 -9.35
N ILE A 37 4.82 8.37 -8.12
CA ILE A 37 5.87 7.43 -7.76
C ILE A 37 5.35 6.01 -7.62
N VAL A 38 6.27 5.06 -7.73
CA VAL A 38 6.04 3.63 -7.49
C VAL A 38 6.90 3.19 -6.32
N ALA A 39 6.27 2.74 -5.24
CA ALA A 39 6.95 2.29 -4.04
C ALA A 39 6.56 0.85 -3.68
N GLU A 40 7.44 0.15 -2.99
CA GLU A 40 7.15 -1.17 -2.42
C GLU A 40 7.55 -1.24 -0.96
N TYR A 41 6.64 -1.73 -0.12
CA TYR A 41 7.03 -2.26 1.18
C TYR A 41 7.74 -3.59 1.01
N VAL A 42 8.80 -3.79 1.78
CA VAL A 42 9.60 -5.01 1.74
C VAL A 42 9.66 -5.63 3.12
N LEU A 43 8.90 -6.70 3.31
CA LEU A 43 8.88 -7.50 4.53
C LEU A 43 9.70 -8.77 4.30
N GLY A 44 10.79 -8.92 5.05
CA GLY A 44 11.66 -10.09 4.95
C GLY A 44 12.78 -9.95 3.93
N ASN A 45 13.17 -11.06 3.31
CA ASN A 45 14.31 -11.13 2.40
C ASN A 45 14.05 -10.40 1.09
N PRO A 46 14.85 -9.37 0.72
CA PRO A 46 14.60 -8.53 -0.44
C PRO A 46 15.17 -9.04 -1.77
N THR A 47 15.56 -10.30 -1.87
CA THR A 47 16.28 -10.81 -3.04
C THR A 47 15.54 -10.70 -4.37
N ASN A 48 14.21 -10.63 -4.35
CA ASN A 48 13.40 -10.47 -5.57
C ASN A 48 13.15 -9.01 -5.96
N VAL A 49 13.52 -8.04 -5.12
CA VAL A 49 13.25 -6.62 -5.39
C VAL A 49 14.05 -6.15 -6.60
N ASP A 50 13.35 -5.62 -7.60
CA ASP A 50 13.93 -5.02 -8.80
C ASP A 50 13.86 -3.49 -8.71
N ALA A 51 15.00 -2.87 -8.41
CA ALA A 51 15.11 -1.43 -8.24
C ALA A 51 14.70 -0.65 -9.51
N GLN A 52 14.85 -1.23 -10.70
CA GLN A 52 14.51 -0.55 -11.94
C GLN A 52 13.01 -0.31 -12.10
N LEU A 53 12.18 -1.05 -11.38
CA LEU A 53 10.72 -0.89 -11.37
C LEU A 53 10.23 0.20 -10.41
N LEU A 54 11.09 0.70 -9.50
CA LEU A 54 10.68 1.40 -8.30
C LEU A 54 11.35 2.78 -8.16
N ASP A 55 10.63 3.71 -7.55
CA ASP A 55 11.16 5.00 -7.09
C ASP A 55 11.58 4.93 -5.62
N ALA A 56 10.92 4.09 -4.82
CA ALA A 56 11.22 3.91 -3.41
C ALA A 56 10.97 2.47 -2.94
N VAL A 57 11.76 2.04 -1.98
CA VAL A 57 11.52 0.84 -1.18
C VAL A 57 11.36 1.24 0.28
N ILE A 58 10.42 0.60 0.97
CA ILE A 58 10.10 0.87 2.36
C ILE A 58 10.33 -0.41 3.15
N PHE A 59 11.41 -0.44 3.90
CA PHE A 59 11.77 -1.58 4.75
C PHE A 59 10.76 -1.75 5.89
N ALA A 60 10.17 -2.91 6.02
CA ALA A 60 9.24 -3.25 7.09
C ALA A 60 9.85 -4.36 7.97
N PHE A 61 10.07 -4.13 9.24
CA PHE A 61 9.87 -2.91 10.01
C PHE A 61 11.02 -2.67 10.97
N ALA A 62 11.28 -1.40 11.34
CA ALA A 62 11.91 -1.08 12.61
C ALA A 62 10.86 -1.14 13.73
N GLU A 63 11.28 -1.41 14.94
CA GLU A 63 10.40 -1.61 16.08
C GLU A 63 10.82 -0.74 17.28
N ILE A 64 9.90 -0.57 18.22
CA ILE A 64 10.12 0.12 19.49
C ILE A 64 10.16 -0.94 20.58
N ASP A 65 11.24 -1.01 21.35
CA ASP A 65 11.35 -1.95 22.47
C ASP A 65 10.57 -1.45 23.70
N GLN A 66 10.53 -2.27 24.75
CA GLN A 66 9.81 -1.95 25.99
C GLN A 66 10.35 -0.70 26.71
N SER A 67 11.60 -0.32 26.44
CA SER A 67 12.23 0.88 27.01
C SER A 67 12.05 2.12 26.12
N GLY A 68 11.33 1.99 24.99
CA GLY A 68 11.10 3.09 24.05
C GLY A 68 12.25 3.30 23.07
N ASN A 69 13.16 2.35 22.93
CA ASN A 69 14.28 2.43 22.00
C ASN A 69 13.91 1.85 20.63
N LEU A 70 14.30 2.54 19.57
CA LEU A 70 14.17 2.05 18.20
C LEU A 70 15.26 1.04 17.88
N PHE A 71 14.91 -0.03 17.17
CA PHE A 71 15.86 -1.00 16.66
C PHE A 71 15.38 -1.64 15.37
N ILE A 72 16.31 -2.22 14.62
CA ILE A 72 16.03 -2.94 13.37
C ILE A 72 16.31 -4.42 13.62
N PRO A 73 15.28 -5.30 13.61
CA PRO A 73 15.44 -6.72 13.93
C PRO A 73 16.36 -7.48 12.96
N TYR A 74 16.33 -7.12 11.68
CA TYR A 74 17.12 -7.81 10.64
C TYR A 74 17.89 -6.80 9.79
N PRO A 75 18.95 -6.17 10.32
CA PRO A 75 19.67 -5.12 9.59
C PRO A 75 20.31 -5.60 8.29
N ARG A 76 20.60 -6.88 8.15
CA ARG A 76 21.11 -7.44 6.88
C ARG A 76 20.16 -7.23 5.71
N PHE A 77 18.85 -7.33 5.92
CA PHE A 77 17.86 -7.10 4.87
C PHE A 77 17.78 -5.62 4.48
N LEU A 78 17.89 -4.72 5.44
CA LEU A 78 18.00 -3.30 5.16
C LEU A 78 19.27 -2.98 4.37
N ASN A 79 20.40 -3.56 4.73
CA ASN A 79 21.67 -3.37 4.02
C ASN A 79 21.59 -3.88 2.56
N GLN A 80 20.85 -4.97 2.32
CA GLN A 80 20.60 -5.46 0.97
C GLN A 80 19.76 -4.47 0.14
N LEU A 81 18.77 -3.83 0.75
CA LEU A 81 17.99 -2.76 0.08
C LEU A 81 18.85 -1.53 -0.22
N LEU A 82 19.68 -1.11 0.73
CA LEU A 82 20.61 0.01 0.53
C LEU A 82 21.60 -0.26 -0.61
N ALA A 83 22.03 -1.51 -0.77
CA ALA A 83 22.93 -1.91 -1.85
C ALA A 83 22.30 -1.74 -3.26
N LEU A 84 20.98 -1.73 -3.37
CA LEU A 84 20.27 -1.48 -4.63
C LEU A 84 20.50 -0.07 -5.17
N LYS A 85 20.92 0.88 -4.36
CA LYS A 85 21.33 2.22 -4.80
C LYS A 85 22.55 2.19 -5.73
N GLY A 86 23.36 1.14 -5.66
CA GLY A 86 24.44 0.91 -6.62
C GLY A 86 23.94 0.66 -8.04
N GLU A 87 22.79 0.02 -8.18
CA GLU A 87 22.14 -0.25 -9.47
C GLU A 87 21.27 0.93 -9.92
N LYS A 88 20.61 1.60 -8.97
CA LYS A 88 19.76 2.77 -9.22
C LYS A 88 20.02 3.84 -8.15
N PRO A 89 20.92 4.80 -8.40
CA PRO A 89 21.27 5.83 -7.40
C PRO A 89 20.11 6.72 -6.97
N SER A 90 19.09 6.88 -7.82
CA SER A 90 17.90 7.69 -7.52
C SER A 90 16.89 6.98 -6.61
N LEU A 91 17.05 5.67 -6.37
CA LEU A 91 16.16 4.91 -5.51
C LEU A 91 16.16 5.49 -4.08
N LYS A 92 14.97 5.74 -3.54
CA LYS A 92 14.81 6.14 -2.14
C LYS A 92 14.67 4.90 -1.28
N VAL A 93 15.43 4.84 -0.19
CA VAL A 93 15.35 3.78 0.82
C VAL A 93 14.80 4.36 2.10
N ILE A 94 13.61 3.90 2.46
CA ILE A 94 12.81 4.37 3.60
C ILE A 94 12.69 3.22 4.61
N VAL A 95 12.67 3.52 5.88
CA VAL A 95 12.38 2.53 6.93
C VAL A 95 11.01 2.84 7.53
N ALA A 96 10.13 1.86 7.53
CA ALA A 96 8.86 1.92 8.25
C ALA A 96 9.07 1.47 9.70
N ILE A 97 8.53 2.26 10.62
CA ILE A 97 8.52 1.94 12.05
C ILE A 97 7.09 1.55 12.42
N GLY A 98 6.91 0.38 12.99
CA GLY A 98 5.62 -0.06 13.48
C GLY A 98 5.07 -1.31 12.82
N GLY A 99 3.90 -1.20 12.25
CA GLY A 99 3.10 -2.28 11.68
C GLY A 99 2.01 -2.77 12.62
N TRP A 100 1.16 -3.65 12.13
CA TRP A 100 0.04 -4.19 12.90
C TRP A 100 0.50 -4.86 14.18
N GLY A 101 -0.02 -4.40 15.34
CA GLY A 101 0.32 -4.94 16.65
C GLY A 101 1.62 -4.42 17.25
N ALA A 102 2.34 -3.52 16.57
CA ALA A 102 3.57 -2.94 17.10
C ALA A 102 3.25 -1.93 18.21
N GLU A 103 3.86 -2.16 19.38
CA GLU A 103 3.66 -1.37 20.59
C GLU A 103 4.66 -0.21 20.68
N GLY A 104 4.36 0.78 21.49
CA GLY A 104 5.29 1.82 21.91
C GLY A 104 4.97 3.23 21.43
N PHE A 105 4.11 3.41 20.43
CA PHE A 105 3.80 4.73 19.88
C PHE A 105 3.04 5.64 20.85
N SER A 106 2.03 5.09 21.55
CA SER A 106 1.23 5.89 22.48
C SER A 106 2.08 6.49 23.59
N ASP A 107 3.04 5.73 24.11
CA ASP A 107 4.01 6.21 25.10
C ASP A 107 5.00 7.22 24.48
N ALA A 108 5.51 6.94 23.28
CA ALA A 108 6.43 7.85 22.59
C ALA A 108 5.80 9.21 22.28
N ALA A 109 4.52 9.21 21.94
CA ALA A 109 3.78 10.42 21.57
C ALA A 109 3.28 11.25 22.77
N LEU A 110 3.37 10.72 24.00
CA LEU A 110 2.63 11.22 25.16
C LEU A 110 3.08 12.59 25.65
N THR A 111 4.39 12.85 25.71
CA THR A 111 4.93 14.09 26.26
C THR A 111 5.91 14.76 25.29
N PRO A 112 6.18 16.07 25.45
CA PRO A 112 7.22 16.72 24.64
C PRO A 112 8.57 16.02 24.72
N THR A 113 8.99 15.58 25.91
CA THR A 113 10.26 14.88 26.12
C THR A 113 10.27 13.55 25.37
N SER A 114 9.23 12.73 25.50
CA SER A 114 9.16 11.42 24.82
C SER A 114 9.12 11.57 23.30
N ARG A 115 8.40 12.58 22.79
CA ARG A 115 8.33 12.87 21.34
C ARG A 115 9.70 13.23 20.76
N TYR A 116 10.43 14.15 21.41
CA TYR A 116 11.77 14.54 20.94
C TYR A 116 12.82 13.45 21.15
N ASN A 117 12.69 12.63 22.17
CA ASN A 117 13.55 11.45 22.34
C ASN A 117 13.34 10.46 21.17
N PHE A 118 12.10 10.23 20.80
CA PHE A 118 11.76 9.40 19.65
C PHE A 118 12.30 10.01 18.33
N ALA A 119 12.07 11.30 18.11
CA ALA A 119 12.54 12.02 16.92
C ALA A 119 14.07 11.98 16.78
N ARG A 120 14.81 12.12 17.88
CA ARG A 120 16.28 11.99 17.88
C ARG A 120 16.73 10.58 17.50
N GLN A 121 16.06 9.54 17.99
CA GLN A 121 16.35 8.17 17.61
C GLN A 121 16.07 7.91 16.13
N VAL A 122 14.97 8.45 15.59
CA VAL A 122 14.68 8.42 14.17
C VAL A 122 15.82 9.04 13.36
N ASN A 123 16.29 10.21 13.77
CA ASN A 123 17.39 10.90 13.11
C ASN A 123 18.71 10.11 13.19
N GLN A 124 19.00 9.49 14.33
CA GLN A 124 20.16 8.60 14.46
C GLN A 124 20.09 7.43 13.49
N MET A 125 18.93 6.81 13.35
CA MET A 125 18.71 5.69 12.42
C MET A 125 18.92 6.15 10.96
N ILE A 126 18.39 7.30 10.59
CA ILE A 126 18.60 7.89 9.26
C ILE A 126 20.09 8.10 8.99
N ASN A 127 20.83 8.64 9.94
CA ASN A 127 22.25 8.91 9.78
C ASN A 127 23.09 7.63 9.76
N GLU A 128 22.77 6.67 10.63
CA GLU A 128 23.50 5.40 10.73
C GLU A 128 23.44 4.60 9.41
N TYR A 129 22.26 4.53 8.80
CA TYR A 129 22.03 3.74 7.58
C TYR A 129 22.03 4.59 6.30
N ALA A 130 22.24 5.89 6.39
CA ALA A 130 22.13 6.81 5.25
C ALA A 130 20.76 6.68 4.54
N LEU A 131 19.67 6.67 5.32
CA LEU A 131 18.32 6.55 4.81
C LEU A 131 17.84 7.83 4.13
N ASP A 132 16.92 7.70 3.19
CA ASP A 132 16.26 8.83 2.55
C ASP A 132 15.05 9.34 3.35
N GLY A 133 14.58 8.57 4.32
CA GLY A 133 13.50 8.97 5.21
C GLY A 133 12.90 7.83 6.01
N ILE A 134 11.75 8.14 6.60
CA ILE A 134 11.04 7.29 7.56
C ILE A 134 9.55 7.27 7.22
N ASP A 135 8.94 6.12 7.44
CA ASP A 135 7.49 5.92 7.41
C ASP A 135 7.00 5.56 8.81
N ILE A 136 5.95 6.21 9.27
CA ILE A 136 5.32 5.90 10.58
C ILE A 136 4.08 5.09 10.34
N ASP A 137 4.13 3.84 10.78
CA ASP A 137 3.07 2.86 10.62
C ASP A 137 2.48 2.49 12.00
N TRP A 138 1.79 3.46 12.59
CA TRP A 138 1.08 3.30 13.87
C TRP A 138 -0.35 2.83 13.60
N GLU A 139 -0.67 1.61 14.01
CA GLU A 139 -1.96 0.97 13.72
C GLU A 139 -2.73 0.63 15.01
N TYR A 140 -3.50 1.54 15.55
CA TYR A 140 -3.74 2.91 15.09
C TYR A 140 -3.74 3.86 16.30
N PRO A 141 -3.44 5.15 16.15
CA PRO A 141 -3.60 6.10 17.25
C PRO A 141 -5.04 6.08 17.79
N GLY A 142 -5.19 6.03 19.11
CA GLY A 142 -6.49 6.00 19.76
C GLY A 142 -7.27 4.70 19.64
N SER A 143 -6.68 3.66 19.05
CA SER A 143 -7.31 2.34 18.86
C SER A 143 -6.46 1.22 19.43
N SER A 144 -7.11 0.33 20.19
CA SER A 144 -6.50 -0.90 20.70
C SER A 144 -6.83 -2.15 19.87
N ALA A 145 -7.37 -1.97 18.65
CA ALA A 145 -7.84 -3.09 17.82
C ALA A 145 -6.75 -4.11 17.50
N SER A 146 -5.50 -3.68 17.35
CA SER A 146 -4.35 -4.57 17.14
C SER A 146 -3.74 -5.13 18.42
N GLY A 147 -4.31 -4.84 19.61
CA GLY A 147 -3.79 -5.24 20.91
C GLY A 147 -2.79 -4.28 21.53
N ILE A 148 -2.59 -3.12 20.97
CA ILE A 148 -1.64 -2.11 21.44
C ILE A 148 -2.23 -1.18 22.52
N THR A 149 -1.35 -0.55 23.29
CA THR A 149 -1.70 0.56 24.18
C THR A 149 -2.27 1.72 23.37
N SER A 150 -3.40 2.25 23.82
CA SER A 150 -4.03 3.43 23.20
C SER A 150 -4.51 4.39 24.28
N ARG A 151 -4.57 5.68 23.91
CA ARG A 151 -5.07 6.76 24.76
C ARG A 151 -6.00 7.67 23.96
N PRO A 152 -6.98 8.30 24.60
CA PRO A 152 -7.86 9.26 23.91
C PRO A 152 -7.09 10.41 23.25
N GLN A 153 -5.95 10.85 23.84
CA GLN A 153 -5.12 11.92 23.30
C GLN A 153 -4.19 11.49 22.16
N ASP A 154 -4.15 10.23 21.79
CA ASP A 154 -3.26 9.73 20.74
C ASP A 154 -3.45 10.47 19.42
N ARG A 155 -4.68 10.82 19.07
CA ARG A 155 -4.98 11.53 17.81
C ARG A 155 -4.24 12.87 17.73
N GLU A 156 -4.33 13.69 18.77
CA GLU A 156 -3.61 14.97 18.86
C GLU A 156 -2.11 14.76 19.05
N ASN A 157 -1.73 13.80 19.88
CA ASN A 157 -0.34 13.47 20.15
C ASN A 157 0.37 12.92 18.90
N PHE A 158 -0.35 12.27 18.00
CA PHE A 158 0.20 11.82 16.73
C PHE A 158 0.68 13.01 15.87
N THR A 159 -0.14 14.05 15.78
CA THR A 159 0.26 15.31 15.10
C THR A 159 1.52 15.89 15.73
N LEU A 160 1.58 15.93 17.05
CA LEU A 160 2.73 16.47 17.78
C LEU A 160 3.99 15.60 17.61
N LEU A 161 3.83 14.27 17.56
CA LEU A 161 4.93 13.35 17.29
C LEU A 161 5.52 13.58 15.89
N LEU A 162 4.67 13.68 14.89
CA LEU A 162 5.11 13.95 13.51
C LEU A 162 5.79 15.31 13.40
N THR A 163 5.29 16.32 14.10
CA THR A 163 5.94 17.64 14.18
C THR A 163 7.34 17.54 14.76
N ALA A 164 7.51 16.83 15.88
CA ALA A 164 8.80 16.63 16.51
C ALA A 164 9.78 15.89 15.57
N ILE A 165 9.31 14.87 14.86
CA ILE A 165 10.14 14.14 13.89
C ILE A 165 10.59 15.09 12.78
N ARG A 166 9.68 15.85 12.20
CA ARG A 166 9.98 16.80 11.12
C ARG A 166 10.98 17.87 11.58
N ASP A 167 10.81 18.41 12.77
CA ASP A 167 11.72 19.39 13.34
C ASP A 167 13.16 18.86 13.45
N VAL A 168 13.33 17.58 13.76
CA VAL A 168 14.65 16.99 13.99
C VAL A 168 15.30 16.50 12.70
N ILE A 169 14.53 15.85 11.81
CA ILE A 169 15.09 15.27 10.58
C ILE A 169 15.23 16.29 9.45
N GLY A 170 14.53 17.43 9.53
CA GLY A 170 14.54 18.47 8.51
C GLY A 170 13.58 18.21 7.36
N ASP A 171 13.57 19.15 6.38
CA ASP A 171 12.59 19.15 5.28
C ASP A 171 13.01 18.28 4.09
N ASP A 172 14.30 17.92 4.00
CA ASP A 172 14.84 17.17 2.87
C ASP A 172 14.62 15.65 2.96
N LYS A 173 14.27 15.15 4.15
CA LYS A 173 14.02 13.73 4.37
C LYS A 173 12.56 13.39 4.16
N TRP A 174 12.30 12.27 3.50
CA TRP A 174 10.96 11.72 3.37
C TRP A 174 10.39 11.39 4.75
N LEU A 175 9.17 11.86 5.00
CA LEU A 175 8.37 11.46 6.15
C LEU A 175 6.99 11.09 5.64
N SER A 176 6.59 9.84 5.81
CA SER A 176 5.28 9.36 5.45
C SER A 176 4.55 8.73 6.63
N VAL A 177 3.27 8.58 6.48
CA VAL A 177 2.38 7.87 7.42
C VAL A 177 1.63 6.80 6.63
N ALA A 178 1.57 5.58 7.17
CA ALA A 178 0.66 4.56 6.68
C ALA A 178 -0.63 4.59 7.52
N GLY A 179 -1.75 4.80 6.86
CA GLY A 179 -3.04 4.91 7.51
C GLY A 179 -4.17 4.51 6.58
N THR A 180 -5.40 4.64 7.05
CA THR A 180 -6.60 4.31 6.29
C THR A 180 -7.42 5.56 5.97
N GLY A 181 -8.43 5.41 5.13
CA GLY A 181 -9.32 6.51 4.75
C GLY A 181 -10.75 6.31 5.24
N ASP A 182 -10.98 5.39 6.17
CA ASP A 182 -12.30 5.23 6.77
C ASP A 182 -12.60 6.32 7.80
N ARG A 183 -13.88 6.49 8.11
CA ARG A 183 -14.32 7.52 9.05
C ARG A 183 -13.78 7.33 10.46
N GLY A 184 -13.60 6.09 10.88
CA GLY A 184 -13.05 5.77 12.20
C GLY A 184 -11.62 6.30 12.34
N TYR A 185 -10.78 6.07 11.35
CA TYR A 185 -9.41 6.57 11.32
C TYR A 185 -9.36 8.11 11.32
N ILE A 186 -10.13 8.74 10.45
CA ILE A 186 -10.15 10.19 10.30
C ILE A 186 -10.68 10.88 11.56
N ASN A 187 -11.69 10.30 12.21
CA ASN A 187 -12.29 10.91 13.39
C ASN A 187 -11.56 10.59 14.70
N SER A 188 -10.88 9.44 14.77
CA SER A 188 -10.34 8.94 16.05
C SER A 188 -8.83 8.73 16.08
N SER A 189 -8.17 8.66 14.93
CA SER A 189 -6.74 8.31 14.86
C SER A 189 -5.84 9.43 14.37
N ALA A 190 -6.23 10.18 13.34
CA ALA A 190 -5.37 11.19 12.76
C ALA A 190 -6.13 12.49 12.44
N GLU A 191 -5.50 13.59 12.77
CA GLU A 191 -5.95 14.94 12.38
C GLU A 191 -5.43 15.21 10.95
N ILE A 192 -6.17 14.76 9.95
CA ILE A 192 -5.71 14.73 8.55
C ILE A 192 -5.24 16.11 8.05
N ASP A 193 -6.03 17.16 8.30
CA ASP A 193 -5.70 18.52 7.90
C ASP A 193 -4.44 19.08 8.57
N LYS A 194 -4.14 18.61 9.78
CA LYS A 194 -2.98 19.04 10.56
C LYS A 194 -1.71 18.26 10.23
N ILE A 195 -1.84 16.97 9.92
CA ILE A 195 -0.67 16.15 9.53
C ILE A 195 -0.26 16.39 8.07
N ALA A 196 -1.20 16.76 7.20
CA ALA A 196 -0.95 16.95 5.78
C ALA A 196 0.23 17.87 5.47
N PRO A 197 0.38 19.06 6.10
CA PRO A 197 1.54 19.93 5.82
C PRO A 197 2.87 19.43 6.41
N ILE A 198 2.84 18.44 7.32
CA ILE A 198 4.03 17.91 7.99
C ILE A 198 4.66 16.79 7.20
N ILE A 199 3.85 15.94 6.55
CA ILE A 199 4.29 14.73 5.85
C ILE A 199 4.46 14.98 4.36
N ASP A 200 5.31 14.17 3.72
CA ASP A 200 5.47 14.15 2.26
C ASP A 200 4.40 13.29 1.59
N TYR A 201 4.09 12.13 2.17
CA TYR A 201 3.10 11.20 1.64
C TYR A 201 2.25 10.58 2.74
N PHE A 202 1.00 10.36 2.40
CA PHE A 202 0.08 9.51 3.14
C PHE A 202 -0.07 8.19 2.37
N ASN A 203 0.46 7.11 2.92
CA ASN A 203 0.40 5.79 2.32
C ASN A 203 -0.94 5.16 2.69
N LEU A 204 -1.92 5.29 1.80
CA LEU A 204 -3.27 4.80 2.04
C LEU A 204 -3.31 3.28 1.94
N MET A 205 -3.52 2.62 3.07
CA MET A 205 -3.72 1.17 3.14
C MET A 205 -5.14 0.81 2.68
N SER A 206 -5.40 0.94 1.39
CA SER A 206 -6.68 0.71 0.73
C SER A 206 -6.93 -0.77 0.45
N TYR A 207 -6.78 -1.58 1.49
CA TYR A 207 -6.99 -3.02 1.50
C TYR A 207 -7.42 -3.48 2.89
N ASP A 208 -7.60 -4.78 3.07
CA ASP A 208 -8.06 -5.39 4.32
C ASP A 208 -9.46 -4.94 4.77
N PHE A 209 -10.31 -4.54 3.83
CA PHE A 209 -11.67 -4.06 4.13
C PHE A 209 -12.50 -5.11 4.88
N THR A 210 -12.22 -6.38 4.66
CA THR A 210 -12.92 -7.50 5.28
C THR A 210 -12.13 -8.22 6.37
N ALA A 211 -11.00 -7.63 6.82
CA ALA A 211 -10.12 -8.28 7.80
C ALA A 211 -10.77 -8.53 9.18
N GLY A 212 -11.78 -7.75 9.53
CA GLY A 212 -12.57 -7.95 10.75
C GLY A 212 -13.86 -8.75 10.55
N GLU A 213 -14.12 -9.25 9.34
CA GLU A 213 -15.42 -9.80 8.97
C GLU A 213 -15.41 -11.33 8.90
N THR A 214 -16.53 -11.91 9.31
CA THR A 214 -16.82 -13.35 9.22
C THR A 214 -18.17 -13.57 8.52
N GLY A 215 -18.48 -14.81 8.16
CA GLY A 215 -19.73 -15.16 7.49
C GLY A 215 -19.88 -14.46 6.13
N PRO A 216 -21.11 -14.03 5.77
CA PRO A 216 -21.37 -13.42 4.45
C PRO A 216 -20.56 -12.15 4.19
N ASN A 217 -20.30 -11.32 5.20
CA ASN A 217 -19.49 -10.10 5.05
C ASN A 217 -18.02 -10.40 4.78
N GLY A 218 -17.51 -11.54 5.21
CA GLY A 218 -16.17 -12.01 4.89
C GLY A 218 -16.02 -12.46 3.42
N ARG A 219 -17.14 -12.73 2.74
CA ARG A 219 -17.19 -13.11 1.32
C ARG A 219 -17.44 -11.89 0.42
N LYS A 220 -16.65 -10.87 0.64
CA LYS A 220 -16.69 -9.59 -0.05
C LYS A 220 -15.28 -9.17 -0.46
N HIS A 221 -15.19 -8.19 -1.35
CA HIS A 221 -13.90 -7.63 -1.77
C HIS A 221 -13.16 -6.96 -0.60
N GLN A 222 -11.86 -7.16 -0.56
CA GLN A 222 -10.98 -6.52 0.43
C GLN A 222 -10.36 -5.21 -0.05
N ALA A 223 -10.35 -4.95 -1.36
CA ALA A 223 -9.58 -3.85 -1.95
C ALA A 223 -10.20 -3.37 -3.26
N ASN A 224 -11.52 -3.38 -3.35
CA ASN A 224 -12.27 -2.93 -4.52
C ASN A 224 -12.04 -1.44 -4.79
N LEU A 225 -11.91 -1.09 -6.07
CA LEU A 225 -11.74 0.30 -6.48
C LEU A 225 -13.02 1.11 -6.26
N PHE A 226 -14.18 0.53 -6.60
CA PHE A 226 -15.51 1.10 -6.41
C PHE A 226 -16.43 0.14 -5.67
N ASP A 227 -17.53 0.65 -5.13
CA ASP A 227 -18.56 -0.16 -4.49
C ASP A 227 -19.28 -1.04 -5.51
N SER A 228 -19.65 -2.25 -5.08
CA SER A 228 -20.47 -3.18 -5.83
C SER A 228 -21.34 -4.02 -4.90
N ASP A 229 -22.16 -4.91 -5.45
CA ASP A 229 -22.93 -5.88 -4.64
C ASP A 229 -22.02 -6.85 -3.86
N LEU A 230 -20.76 -6.99 -4.25
CA LEU A 230 -19.76 -7.83 -3.61
C LEU A 230 -18.79 -7.04 -2.71
N SER A 231 -19.13 -5.81 -2.34
CA SER A 231 -18.33 -5.00 -1.41
C SER A 231 -19.11 -4.63 -0.17
N LEU A 232 -18.39 -4.30 0.91
CA LEU A 232 -18.99 -3.72 2.10
C LEU A 232 -19.39 -2.27 1.79
N PRO A 233 -20.60 -1.84 2.15
CA PRO A 233 -21.07 -0.47 1.86
C PRO A 233 -20.12 0.60 2.42
N GLY A 234 -19.72 1.54 1.55
CA GLY A 234 -18.81 2.62 1.91
C GLY A 234 -17.33 2.24 2.00
N TYR A 235 -16.98 0.98 1.74
CA TYR A 235 -15.59 0.50 1.70
C TYR A 235 -15.15 0.28 0.27
N SER A 236 -14.47 1.26 -0.28
CA SER A 236 -13.79 1.19 -1.57
C SER A 236 -12.54 2.07 -1.55
N VAL A 237 -11.63 1.83 -2.47
CA VAL A 237 -10.45 2.71 -2.62
C VAL A 237 -10.91 4.15 -2.90
N ASP A 238 -11.87 4.32 -3.81
CA ASP A 238 -12.41 5.64 -4.15
C ASP A 238 -13.02 6.35 -2.93
N ALA A 239 -13.82 5.65 -2.14
CA ALA A 239 -14.41 6.24 -0.92
C ALA A 239 -13.33 6.70 0.07
N MET A 240 -12.28 5.90 0.27
CA MET A 240 -11.19 6.26 1.16
C MET A 240 -10.38 7.46 0.67
N VAL A 241 -10.09 7.51 -0.63
CA VAL A 241 -9.42 8.68 -1.24
C VAL A 241 -10.27 9.94 -1.04
N ARG A 242 -11.57 9.87 -1.35
CA ARG A 242 -12.48 11.03 -1.18
C ARG A 242 -12.58 11.47 0.28
N ASN A 243 -12.65 10.53 1.21
CA ASN A 243 -12.70 10.86 2.64
C ASN A 243 -11.43 11.60 3.09
N LEU A 244 -10.25 11.15 2.64
CA LEU A 244 -8.98 11.83 2.95
C LEU A 244 -8.92 13.23 2.33
N GLU A 245 -9.28 13.37 1.06
CA GLU A 245 -9.32 14.67 0.37
C GLU A 245 -10.27 15.64 1.07
N ASN A 246 -11.48 15.18 1.43
CA ASN A 246 -12.46 15.98 2.16
C ASN A 246 -11.99 16.37 3.57
N ALA A 247 -11.15 15.56 4.19
CA ALA A 247 -10.56 15.84 5.50
C ALA A 247 -9.35 16.77 5.44
N GLY A 248 -8.85 17.10 4.24
CA GLY A 248 -7.76 18.06 4.04
C GLY A 248 -6.43 17.49 3.53
N MET A 249 -6.38 16.22 3.13
CA MET A 249 -5.18 15.65 2.51
C MET A 249 -5.11 16.04 1.04
N PRO A 250 -4.06 16.73 0.58
CA PRO A 250 -3.85 16.98 -0.84
C PRO A 250 -3.73 15.68 -1.62
N SER A 251 -4.36 15.63 -2.79
CA SER A 251 -4.38 14.42 -3.65
C SER A 251 -2.97 13.94 -3.99
N GLU A 252 -2.07 14.87 -4.29
CA GLU A 252 -0.66 14.59 -4.65
C GLU A 252 0.18 13.99 -3.51
N LYS A 253 -0.33 14.01 -2.29
CA LYS A 253 0.32 13.35 -1.14
C LYS A 253 -0.19 11.93 -0.87
N ILE A 254 -1.25 11.50 -1.54
CA ILE A 254 -1.83 10.17 -1.33
C ILE A 254 -1.14 9.16 -2.24
N LEU A 255 -0.54 8.11 -1.64
CA LEU A 255 -0.12 6.92 -2.35
C LEU A 255 -1.19 5.85 -2.18
N LEU A 256 -1.67 5.31 -3.31
CA LEU A 256 -2.69 4.27 -3.32
C LEU A 256 -2.06 2.91 -3.04
N GLY A 257 -2.50 2.23 -1.97
CA GLY A 257 -2.00 0.92 -1.58
C GLY A 257 -2.65 -0.24 -2.33
N ILE A 258 -1.83 -1.16 -2.80
CA ILE A 258 -2.23 -2.36 -3.55
C ILE A 258 -1.77 -3.61 -2.78
N PRO A 259 -2.69 -4.52 -2.41
CA PRO A 259 -2.29 -5.75 -1.76
C PRO A 259 -1.75 -6.75 -2.77
N PHE A 260 -0.58 -7.33 -2.50
CA PHE A 260 -0.02 -8.44 -3.28
C PHE A 260 -0.42 -9.80 -2.70
N TYR A 261 -1.57 -9.86 -2.07
CA TYR A 261 -2.15 -11.06 -1.47
C TYR A 261 -3.66 -11.06 -1.61
N GLY A 262 -4.26 -12.25 -1.52
CA GLY A 262 -5.70 -12.43 -1.45
C GLY A 262 -6.17 -12.61 -0.02
N ARG A 263 -7.46 -12.34 0.19
CA ARG A 263 -8.13 -12.48 1.47
C ARG A 263 -9.53 -13.08 1.31
N LEU A 264 -9.89 -13.92 2.27
CA LEU A 264 -11.27 -14.34 2.51
C LEU A 264 -11.61 -14.07 3.98
N GLY A 265 -12.27 -12.93 4.24
CA GLY A 265 -12.64 -12.52 5.60
C GLY A 265 -11.45 -12.39 6.55
N ALA A 266 -11.73 -12.60 7.84
CA ALA A 266 -10.79 -12.33 8.92
C ALA A 266 -9.59 -13.31 8.97
N THR A 267 -9.74 -14.55 8.47
CA THR A 267 -8.83 -15.64 8.83
C THR A 267 -7.98 -16.19 7.70
N ILE A 268 -8.34 -15.96 6.44
CA ILE A 268 -7.64 -16.56 5.30
C ILE A 268 -6.97 -15.50 4.47
N THR A 269 -5.65 -15.60 4.33
CA THR A 269 -4.83 -14.81 3.39
C THR A 269 -3.94 -15.76 2.59
N ARG A 270 -3.68 -15.39 1.34
CA ARG A 270 -2.78 -16.11 0.44
C ARG A 270 -1.95 -15.12 -0.36
N THR A 271 -0.65 -15.36 -0.44
CA THR A 271 0.22 -14.54 -1.28
C THR A 271 -0.18 -14.65 -2.74
N TYR A 272 0.18 -13.66 -3.56
CA TYR A 272 -0.07 -13.75 -5.00
C TYR A 272 0.63 -14.97 -5.62
N ASP A 273 1.83 -15.32 -5.15
CA ASP A 273 2.53 -16.53 -5.56
C ASP A 273 1.73 -17.80 -5.28
N GLU A 274 1.14 -17.90 -4.09
CA GLU A 274 0.24 -19.01 -3.73
C GLU A 274 -1.01 -19.04 -4.60
N LEU A 275 -1.62 -17.88 -4.86
CA LEU A 275 -2.82 -17.78 -5.71
C LEU A 275 -2.54 -18.28 -7.13
N ARG A 276 -1.42 -17.88 -7.71
CA ARG A 276 -1.01 -18.32 -9.05
C ARG A 276 -0.70 -19.81 -9.10
N ARG A 277 -0.05 -20.32 -8.09
CA ARG A 277 0.37 -21.73 -8.03
C ARG A 277 -0.81 -22.67 -7.84
N ASP A 278 -1.73 -22.36 -6.93
CA ASP A 278 -2.68 -23.34 -6.39
C ASP A 278 -4.16 -22.95 -6.54
N TYR A 279 -4.48 -21.68 -6.88
CA TYR A 279 -5.87 -21.18 -6.78
C TYR A 279 -6.44 -20.68 -8.10
N ILE A 280 -5.82 -19.79 -8.81
CA ILE A 280 -6.43 -19.14 -10.00
C ILE A 280 -6.69 -20.16 -11.09
N ASN A 281 -7.97 -20.46 -11.34
CA ASN A 281 -8.43 -21.50 -12.26
C ASN A 281 -7.84 -22.88 -11.99
N LYS A 282 -7.62 -23.22 -10.72
CA LYS A 282 -7.04 -24.47 -10.24
C LYS A 282 -7.82 -24.97 -9.04
N ASN A 283 -7.80 -26.29 -8.81
CA ASN A 283 -8.36 -26.92 -7.61
C ASN A 283 -9.83 -26.53 -7.32
N GLY A 284 -10.62 -26.33 -8.39
CA GLY A 284 -12.02 -25.97 -8.28
C GLY A 284 -12.32 -24.49 -8.07
N TYR A 285 -11.29 -23.66 -7.96
CA TYR A 285 -11.44 -22.20 -7.92
C TYR A 285 -11.54 -21.64 -9.33
N GLU A 286 -12.51 -20.76 -9.57
CA GLU A 286 -12.76 -20.17 -10.86
C GLU A 286 -12.55 -18.65 -10.82
N TYR A 287 -11.82 -18.13 -11.79
CA TYR A 287 -11.63 -16.70 -11.99
C TYR A 287 -12.94 -16.01 -12.36
N ARG A 288 -13.20 -14.89 -11.71
CA ARG A 288 -14.25 -13.93 -12.05
C ARG A 288 -13.67 -12.52 -11.96
N PHE A 289 -14.28 -11.60 -12.68
CA PHE A 289 -13.95 -10.18 -12.58
C PHE A 289 -15.22 -9.37 -12.32
N ASP A 290 -15.21 -8.55 -11.28
CA ASP A 290 -16.31 -7.65 -10.95
C ASP A 290 -16.09 -6.32 -11.69
N ASN A 291 -16.84 -6.12 -12.77
CA ASN A 291 -16.69 -4.92 -13.62
C ASN A 291 -17.06 -3.62 -12.90
N THR A 292 -17.95 -3.68 -11.92
CA THR A 292 -18.34 -2.51 -11.13
C THR A 292 -17.27 -2.14 -10.12
N ALA A 293 -16.80 -3.13 -9.35
CA ALA A 293 -15.74 -2.95 -8.37
C ALA A 293 -14.33 -2.83 -8.99
N GLN A 294 -14.16 -3.28 -10.22
CA GLN A 294 -12.92 -3.28 -11.00
C GLN A 294 -11.80 -4.11 -10.36
N VAL A 295 -12.16 -5.23 -9.76
CA VAL A 295 -11.23 -6.20 -9.18
C VAL A 295 -11.65 -7.62 -9.48
N PRO A 296 -10.67 -8.57 -9.52
CA PRO A 296 -10.96 -9.99 -9.66
C PRO A 296 -11.38 -10.60 -8.33
N TYR A 297 -11.99 -11.78 -8.43
CA TYR A 297 -12.25 -12.66 -7.30
C TYR A 297 -12.32 -14.12 -7.78
N LEU A 298 -12.20 -15.04 -6.85
CA LEU A 298 -12.37 -16.46 -7.14
C LEU A 298 -13.69 -16.96 -6.58
N VAL A 299 -14.30 -17.88 -7.31
CA VAL A 299 -15.51 -18.60 -6.92
C VAL A 299 -15.17 -20.08 -6.79
N LYS A 300 -15.67 -20.73 -5.76
CA LYS A 300 -15.59 -22.18 -5.58
C LYS A 300 -16.94 -22.72 -5.15
N ASP A 301 -17.42 -23.75 -5.84
CA ASP A 301 -18.73 -24.36 -5.59
C ASP A 301 -19.88 -23.32 -5.58
N GLY A 302 -19.79 -22.31 -6.45
CA GLY A 302 -20.76 -21.24 -6.57
C GLY A 302 -20.64 -20.09 -5.57
N ASP A 303 -19.73 -20.19 -4.58
CA ASP A 303 -19.55 -19.18 -3.54
C ASP A 303 -18.31 -18.32 -3.78
N PHE A 304 -18.38 -17.06 -3.36
CA PHE A 304 -17.23 -16.16 -3.29
C PHE A 304 -16.16 -16.80 -2.39
N ALA A 305 -14.95 -17.01 -2.92
CA ALA A 305 -13.93 -17.80 -2.25
C ALA A 305 -12.59 -17.07 -2.03
N MET A 306 -12.32 -15.98 -2.72
CA MET A 306 -11.09 -15.21 -2.55
C MET A 306 -11.19 -13.84 -3.22
N SER A 307 -10.86 -12.80 -2.49
CA SER A 307 -10.63 -11.44 -3.00
C SER A 307 -9.14 -11.24 -3.23
N TYR A 308 -8.75 -10.63 -4.35
CA TYR A 308 -7.34 -10.33 -4.63
C TYR A 308 -7.21 -9.26 -5.73
N ASP A 309 -5.99 -8.86 -6.03
CA ASP A 309 -5.65 -8.00 -7.16
C ASP A 309 -4.82 -8.76 -8.19
N ASP A 310 -5.04 -8.47 -9.45
CA ASP A 310 -4.30 -8.99 -10.59
C ASP A 310 -3.74 -7.85 -11.48
N ALA A 311 -3.10 -8.22 -12.58
CA ALA A 311 -2.56 -7.23 -13.52
C ALA A 311 -3.64 -6.28 -14.05
N LEU A 312 -4.86 -6.77 -14.31
CA LEU A 312 -5.94 -5.92 -14.81
C LEU A 312 -6.41 -4.91 -13.76
N SER A 313 -6.68 -5.35 -12.53
CA SER A 313 -7.10 -4.44 -11.47
C SER A 313 -6.01 -3.42 -11.11
N ILE A 314 -4.74 -3.81 -11.16
CA ILE A 314 -3.62 -2.89 -10.94
C ILE A 314 -3.55 -1.85 -12.05
N PHE A 315 -3.73 -2.25 -13.32
CA PHE A 315 -3.84 -1.28 -14.42
C PHE A 315 -4.94 -0.25 -14.15
N LEU A 316 -6.14 -0.70 -13.77
CA LEU A 316 -7.26 0.18 -13.49
C LEU A 316 -6.99 1.10 -12.28
N LYS A 317 -6.33 0.60 -11.25
CA LYS A 317 -5.90 1.39 -10.08
C LYS A 317 -4.83 2.42 -10.46
N THR A 318 -3.87 2.08 -11.30
CA THR A 318 -2.89 3.07 -11.80
C THR A 318 -3.53 4.14 -12.66
N GLN A 319 -4.52 3.79 -13.47
CA GLN A 319 -5.31 4.78 -14.22
C GLN A 319 -6.09 5.71 -13.28
N TYR A 320 -6.63 5.19 -12.19
CA TYR A 320 -7.28 5.99 -11.16
C TYR A 320 -6.30 6.99 -10.53
N VAL A 321 -5.09 6.56 -10.21
CA VAL A 321 -4.02 7.44 -9.70
C VAL A 321 -3.74 8.60 -10.65
N LEU A 322 -3.54 8.29 -11.93
CA LEU A 322 -3.22 9.29 -12.94
C LEU A 322 -4.37 10.28 -13.17
N ARG A 323 -5.61 9.80 -13.21
CA ARG A 323 -6.80 10.64 -13.43
C ARG A 323 -7.16 11.53 -12.25
N ASN A 324 -6.88 11.06 -11.03
CA ASN A 324 -7.24 11.78 -9.80
C ASN A 324 -6.06 12.55 -9.18
N CYS A 325 -4.95 12.67 -9.90
CA CYS A 325 -3.78 13.44 -9.46
C CYS A 325 -3.21 12.97 -8.12
N LEU A 326 -3.22 11.67 -7.88
CA LEU A 326 -2.61 11.11 -6.67
C LEU A 326 -1.09 11.09 -6.78
N GLY A 327 -0.41 10.98 -5.64
CA GLY A 327 1.05 10.99 -5.56
C GLY A 327 1.73 9.72 -6.09
N GLY A 328 1.00 8.64 -6.26
CA GLY A 328 1.53 7.39 -6.78
C GLY A 328 0.86 6.16 -6.19
N VAL A 329 1.58 5.04 -6.24
CA VAL A 329 1.13 3.73 -5.75
C VAL A 329 2.19 3.11 -4.85
N PHE A 330 1.74 2.22 -3.97
CA PHE A 330 2.64 1.32 -3.25
C PHE A 330 2.04 -0.08 -3.14
N SER A 331 2.87 -1.06 -2.86
CA SER A 331 2.44 -2.45 -2.63
C SER A 331 2.74 -2.92 -1.21
N TRP A 332 1.90 -3.79 -0.70
CA TRP A 332 2.17 -4.66 0.43
C TRP A 332 2.09 -6.10 -0.03
N THR A 333 3.13 -6.86 -0.17
CA THR A 333 4.54 -6.57 -0.03
C THR A 333 5.29 -7.29 -1.17
N SER A 334 6.47 -6.81 -1.50
CA SER A 334 7.29 -7.33 -2.62
C SER A 334 7.54 -8.84 -2.53
N THR A 335 7.74 -9.37 -1.33
CA THR A 335 8.05 -10.79 -1.10
C THR A 335 6.90 -11.73 -1.42
N TYR A 336 5.68 -11.23 -1.58
CA TYR A 336 4.50 -12.00 -1.96
C TYR A 336 4.34 -12.19 -3.48
N ASP A 337 5.19 -11.53 -4.26
CA ASP A 337 5.22 -11.52 -5.73
C ASP A 337 6.67 -11.76 -6.20
N GLN A 338 7.17 -12.97 -6.02
CA GLN A 338 8.58 -13.32 -6.26
C GLN A 338 9.02 -13.13 -7.72
N ALA A 339 8.10 -13.28 -8.66
CA ALA A 339 8.38 -13.11 -10.09
C ALA A 339 8.23 -11.65 -10.56
N ASN A 340 7.94 -10.71 -9.68
CA ASN A 340 7.71 -9.29 -9.99
C ASN A 340 6.64 -9.03 -11.07
N ILE A 341 5.57 -9.85 -11.09
CA ILE A 341 4.48 -9.70 -12.05
C ILE A 341 3.66 -8.46 -11.72
N LEU A 342 3.22 -8.36 -10.46
CA LEU A 342 2.42 -7.23 -9.99
C LEU A 342 3.26 -5.97 -9.85
N ALA A 343 4.50 -6.09 -9.38
CA ALA A 343 5.43 -4.96 -9.29
C ALA A 343 5.69 -4.35 -10.66
N ARG A 344 5.95 -5.16 -11.68
CA ARG A 344 6.13 -4.70 -13.06
C ARG A 344 4.85 -4.05 -13.60
N THR A 345 3.70 -4.65 -13.34
CA THR A 345 2.40 -4.10 -13.77
C THR A 345 2.16 -2.72 -13.15
N MET A 346 2.42 -2.57 -11.86
CA MET A 346 2.31 -1.30 -11.14
C MET A 346 3.22 -0.23 -11.75
N SER A 347 4.49 -0.59 -11.99
CA SER A 347 5.49 0.33 -12.57
C SER A 347 5.11 0.77 -13.98
N ILE A 348 4.73 -0.15 -14.86
CA ILE A 348 4.33 0.18 -16.23
C ILE A 348 3.00 0.94 -16.25
N GLY A 349 2.07 0.59 -15.39
CA GLY A 349 0.79 1.30 -15.28
C GLY A 349 0.95 2.78 -14.95
N ILE A 350 1.94 3.13 -14.16
CA ILE A 350 2.26 4.53 -13.85
C ILE A 350 3.11 5.18 -14.94
N ASN A 351 4.14 4.51 -15.43
CA ASN A 351 5.16 5.13 -16.28
C ASN A 351 4.91 4.99 -17.78
N ASP A 352 4.21 3.93 -18.19
CA ASP A 352 3.95 3.63 -19.61
C ASP A 352 2.61 2.88 -19.77
N PRO A 353 1.48 3.55 -19.46
CA PRO A 353 0.17 2.89 -19.42
C PRO A 353 -0.29 2.33 -20.76
N GLU A 354 0.13 2.91 -21.91
CA GLU A 354 -0.22 2.37 -23.24
C GLU A 354 0.39 0.99 -23.48
N VAL A 355 1.66 0.81 -23.09
CA VAL A 355 2.34 -0.49 -23.21
C VAL A 355 1.64 -1.54 -22.36
N LEU A 356 1.26 -1.19 -21.14
CA LEU A 356 0.52 -2.11 -20.27
C LEU A 356 -0.86 -2.46 -20.87
N LYS A 357 -1.60 -1.48 -21.41
CA LYS A 357 -2.87 -1.73 -22.06
C LYS A 357 -2.75 -2.73 -23.21
N GLU A 358 -1.76 -2.57 -24.09
CA GLU A 358 -1.50 -3.49 -25.20
C GLU A 358 -1.21 -4.92 -24.70
N GLU A 359 -0.39 -5.06 -23.65
CA GLU A 359 -0.10 -6.36 -23.05
C GLU A 359 -1.37 -7.02 -22.47
N LEU A 360 -2.21 -6.25 -21.78
CA LEU A 360 -3.45 -6.74 -21.19
C LEU A 360 -4.49 -7.09 -22.25
N GLU A 361 -4.59 -6.32 -23.33
CA GLU A 361 -5.45 -6.65 -24.46
C GLU A 361 -5.05 -7.97 -25.13
N GLY A 362 -3.75 -8.28 -25.14
CA GLY A 362 -3.24 -9.58 -25.60
C GLY A 362 -3.68 -10.75 -24.72
N ILE A 363 -4.02 -10.51 -23.46
CA ILE A 363 -4.46 -11.53 -22.49
C ILE A 363 -5.98 -11.59 -22.39
N TYR A 364 -6.62 -10.44 -22.21
CA TYR A 364 -8.05 -10.32 -21.94
C TYR A 364 -8.87 -9.96 -23.19
N GLY A 365 -8.23 -9.58 -24.29
CA GLY A 365 -8.85 -9.01 -25.48
C GLY A 365 -9.08 -7.50 -25.35
N GLN A 366 -9.61 -6.88 -26.40
CA GLN A 366 -9.86 -5.43 -26.39
C GLN A 366 -10.86 -5.03 -25.30
N PHE A 367 -10.57 -3.92 -24.65
CA PHE A 367 -11.43 -3.31 -23.62
C PHE A 367 -12.55 -2.51 -24.26
#